data_c373f4b6fd4b68cff7d2161ebc0aeff9
#
_entry.id   c373f4b6fd4b68cff7d2161ebc0aeff9
#
_cell.length_a   1.000
_cell.length_b   1.000
_cell.length_c   1.000
_cell.angle_alpha   90.00
_cell.angle_beta   90.00
_cell.angle_gamma   90.00
#
_symmetry.space_group_name_H-M   'P 1'
#
loop_
_entity.id
_entity.type
_entity.pdbx_description
1 polymer ?
#
loop_
_entity_poly.entity_id
_entity_poly.type
_entity_poly.pdbx_seq_one_letter_code
_entity_poly.pdbx_strand_id
1 'polypeptide(L)'
;MVEQERKNLEEKLNKLIKNIGDIPIASKRIMPYGWRKAAKGRTVWRIVEEVISQGLEYQSKELGFDSVHAADSEVGVYDFKFRYDGNKESYVNIKSSVKGGRTNKDDISKAVGLIDFYHDNPNANLYVATFVISFKDDMTIGLEKCIVFPTAWIPDVYVNPSNNGNLQSSKYKDLAGAIRRTPQEFLKCLTEANEVALEKKKKK
;
A
#
# COMPACT_ATOMS: atom_id res chain seq x y z
N MET A 1 1.63 20.04 -5.68
CA MET A 1 0.30 19.40 -5.60
C MET A 1 0.41 17.98 -5.02
N VAL A 2 1.10 17.01 -5.65
CA VAL A 2 1.24 15.61 -5.15
C VAL A 2 1.80 15.52 -3.73
N GLU A 3 2.85 16.27 -3.39
CA GLU A 3 3.45 16.24 -2.04
C GLU A 3 2.48 16.71 -0.95
N GLN A 4 1.69 17.74 -1.23
CA GLN A 4 0.71 18.23 -0.25
C GLN A 4 -0.43 17.23 -0.06
N GLU A 5 -0.92 16.65 -1.15
CA GLU A 5 -1.94 15.60 -1.11
C GLU A 5 -1.45 14.36 -0.33
N ARG A 6 -0.22 13.92 -0.60
CA ARG A 6 0.45 12.85 0.14
C ARG A 6 0.47 13.12 1.65
N LYS A 7 0.90 14.33 2.07
CA LYS A 7 0.97 14.71 3.49
C LYS A 7 -0.41 14.70 4.13
N ASN A 8 -1.40 15.30 3.48
CA ASN A 8 -2.76 15.33 3.98
C ASN A 8 -3.35 13.93 4.12
N LEU A 9 -3.13 13.06 3.12
CA LEU A 9 -3.56 11.66 3.18
C LEU A 9 -2.86 10.92 4.35
N GLU A 10 -1.55 11.09 4.51
CA GLU A 10 -0.79 10.48 5.61
C GLU A 10 -1.30 10.92 6.98
N GLU A 11 -1.60 12.20 7.17
CA GLU A 11 -2.17 12.73 8.41
C GLU A 11 -3.54 12.13 8.71
N LYS A 12 -4.43 12.07 7.70
CA LYS A 12 -5.77 11.47 7.83
C LYS A 12 -5.70 9.98 8.17
N LEU A 13 -4.83 9.22 7.50
CA LEU A 13 -4.64 7.80 7.77
C LEU A 13 -4.00 7.57 9.16
N ASN A 14 -3.10 8.44 9.60
CA ASN A 14 -2.57 8.37 10.96
C ASN A 14 -3.61 8.78 12.03
N LYS A 15 -4.55 9.65 11.72
CA LYS A 15 -5.72 9.91 12.58
C LYS A 15 -6.64 8.69 12.63
N LEU A 16 -6.92 8.06 11.50
CA LEU A 16 -7.73 6.84 11.41
C LEU A 16 -7.19 5.73 12.32
N ILE A 17 -5.89 5.41 12.24
CA ILE A 17 -5.33 4.33 13.06
C ILE A 17 -5.37 4.63 14.56
N LYS A 18 -5.31 5.90 14.96
CA LYS A 18 -5.53 6.30 16.36
C LYS A 18 -6.96 6.07 16.80
N ASN A 19 -7.93 6.32 15.92
CA ASN A 19 -9.34 6.10 16.21
C ASN A 19 -9.68 4.60 16.27
N ILE A 20 -9.07 3.77 15.40
CA ILE A 20 -9.25 2.31 15.40
C ILE A 20 -8.64 1.69 16.66
N GLY A 21 -7.43 2.11 17.04
CA GLY A 21 -6.69 1.51 18.14
C GLY A 21 -6.14 0.12 17.81
N ASP A 22 -6.03 -0.73 18.82
CA ASP A 22 -5.53 -2.10 18.68
C ASP A 22 -6.60 -3.04 18.11
N ILE A 23 -6.20 -3.89 17.17
CA ILE A 23 -7.08 -4.86 16.51
C ILE A 23 -7.01 -6.19 17.27
N PRO A 24 -8.08 -6.66 17.94
CA PRO A 24 -8.09 -7.95 18.60
C PRO A 24 -8.17 -9.08 17.57
N ILE A 25 -7.22 -10.02 17.60
CA ILE A 25 -7.19 -11.15 16.67
C ILE A 25 -7.57 -12.45 17.36
N ALA A 26 -7.07 -12.67 18.58
CA ALA A 26 -7.29 -13.88 19.35
C ALA A 26 -7.13 -13.61 20.86
N SER A 27 -7.01 -14.66 21.65
CA SER A 27 -6.61 -14.62 23.06
C SER A 27 -5.60 -15.71 23.36
N LYS A 28 -4.88 -15.62 24.48
CA LYS A 28 -3.97 -16.69 24.91
C LYS A 28 -4.69 -18.02 25.16
N ARG A 29 -5.99 -18.00 25.45
CA ARG A 29 -6.79 -19.22 25.55
C ARG A 29 -6.92 -19.96 24.21
N ILE A 30 -7.02 -19.21 23.10
CA ILE A 30 -7.16 -19.75 21.74
C ILE A 30 -5.78 -20.00 21.12
N MET A 31 -4.81 -19.13 21.41
CA MET A 31 -3.42 -19.20 20.92
C MET A 31 -2.44 -19.30 22.09
N PRO A 32 -2.36 -20.45 22.80
CA PRO A 32 -1.58 -20.59 24.04
C PRO A 32 -0.08 -20.39 23.84
N TYR A 33 0.42 -20.65 22.64
CA TYR A 33 1.84 -20.45 22.30
C TYR A 33 2.13 -19.07 21.72
N GLY A 34 1.14 -18.17 21.68
CA GLY A 34 1.28 -16.82 21.15
C GLY A 34 1.59 -16.76 19.65
N TRP A 35 2.10 -15.62 19.22
CA TRP A 35 2.47 -15.38 17.83
C TRP A 35 3.70 -16.19 17.41
N ARG A 36 3.54 -17.15 16.51
CA ARG A 36 4.68 -17.90 15.95
C ARG A 36 5.39 -17.08 14.86
N LYS A 37 6.74 -17.07 14.92
CA LYS A 37 7.60 -16.21 14.09
C LYS A 37 7.37 -16.37 12.58
N ALA A 38 7.10 -17.58 12.11
CA ALA A 38 6.95 -17.90 10.68
C ALA A 38 5.61 -17.47 10.05
N ALA A 39 4.59 -17.18 10.87
CA ALA A 39 3.22 -16.95 10.38
C ALA A 39 2.73 -15.50 10.51
N LYS A 40 3.43 -14.66 11.30
CA LYS A 40 2.93 -13.34 11.72
C LYS A 40 2.38 -12.49 10.57
N GLY A 41 3.18 -12.22 9.56
CA GLY A 41 2.76 -11.33 8.47
C GLY A 41 1.63 -11.93 7.63
N ARG A 42 1.74 -13.19 7.22
CA ARG A 42 0.78 -13.84 6.30
C ARG A 42 -0.60 -14.08 6.89
N THR A 43 -0.68 -14.23 8.21
CA THR A 43 -1.94 -14.59 8.89
C THR A 43 -2.88 -13.39 9.04
N VAL A 44 -2.35 -12.18 9.13
CA VAL A 44 -3.13 -11.04 9.60
C VAL A 44 -3.27 -9.90 8.60
N TRP A 45 -2.47 -9.88 7.52
CA TRP A 45 -2.47 -8.75 6.60
C TRP A 45 -3.85 -8.46 5.98
N ARG A 46 -4.61 -9.49 5.58
CA ARG A 46 -5.97 -9.31 5.05
C ARG A 46 -6.93 -8.69 6.06
N ILE A 47 -6.85 -9.14 7.32
CA ILE A 47 -7.70 -8.59 8.39
C ILE A 47 -7.35 -7.12 8.62
N VAL A 48 -6.06 -6.78 8.63
CA VAL A 48 -5.61 -5.39 8.80
C VAL A 48 -6.08 -4.51 7.65
N GLU A 49 -5.92 -4.97 6.41
CA GLU A 49 -6.40 -4.24 5.23
C GLU A 49 -7.91 -4.00 5.29
N GLU A 50 -8.69 -5.01 5.63
CA GLU A 50 -10.14 -4.92 5.74
C GLU A 50 -10.58 -3.96 6.85
N VAL A 51 -9.97 -4.06 8.04
CA VAL A 51 -10.26 -3.14 9.16
C VAL A 51 -9.97 -1.69 8.79
N ILE A 52 -8.88 -1.45 8.05
CA ILE A 52 -8.51 -0.11 7.60
C ILE A 52 -9.49 0.38 6.53
N SER A 53 -9.82 -0.44 5.53
CA SER A 53 -10.78 -0.09 4.47
C SER A 53 -12.14 0.28 5.05
N GLN A 54 -12.72 -0.58 5.89
CA GLN A 54 -14.02 -0.30 6.51
C GLN A 54 -13.96 0.90 7.46
N GLY A 55 -12.90 1.01 8.26
CA GLY A 55 -12.69 2.16 9.15
C GLY A 55 -12.60 3.47 8.38
N LEU A 56 -11.94 3.46 7.22
CA LEU A 56 -11.81 4.63 6.35
C LEU A 56 -13.15 5.04 5.73
N GLU A 57 -13.92 4.09 5.20
CA GLU A 57 -15.25 4.38 4.67
C GLU A 57 -16.19 4.93 5.75
N TYR A 58 -16.24 4.27 6.89
CA TYR A 58 -17.10 4.65 8.02
C TYR A 58 -16.78 6.03 8.58
N GLN A 59 -15.49 6.38 8.70
CA GLN A 59 -15.03 7.65 9.27
C GLN A 59 -14.69 8.70 8.20
N SER A 60 -14.99 8.47 6.92
CA SER A 60 -14.54 9.31 5.82
C SER A 60 -14.85 10.80 6.01
N LYS A 61 -16.08 11.12 6.42
CA LYS A 61 -16.52 12.52 6.67
C LYS A 61 -15.78 13.15 7.86
N GLU A 62 -15.61 12.41 8.96
CA GLU A 62 -14.90 12.89 10.15
C GLU A 62 -13.40 13.14 9.86
N LEU A 63 -12.84 12.35 8.97
CA LEU A 63 -11.47 12.51 8.48
C LEU A 63 -11.36 13.63 7.44
N GLY A 64 -12.49 14.22 6.99
CA GLY A 64 -12.53 15.31 6.04
C GLY A 64 -12.23 14.86 4.61
N PHE A 65 -12.73 13.70 4.20
CA PHE A 65 -12.82 13.30 2.80
C PHE A 65 -14.18 13.70 2.23
N ASP A 66 -14.20 14.13 0.98
CA ASP A 66 -15.45 14.36 0.24
C ASP A 66 -16.10 13.02 -0.12
N SER A 67 -15.29 12.06 -0.54
CA SER A 67 -15.71 10.69 -0.82
C SER A 67 -14.55 9.71 -0.62
N VAL A 68 -14.91 8.49 -0.20
CA VAL A 68 -14.04 7.30 -0.17
C VAL A 68 -14.85 6.13 -0.70
N HIS A 69 -14.28 5.36 -1.58
CA HIS A 69 -14.90 4.17 -2.15
C HIS A 69 -13.88 3.04 -2.22
N ALA A 70 -14.23 1.87 -1.70
CA ALA A 70 -13.44 0.67 -1.88
C ALA A 70 -13.34 0.31 -3.37
N ALA A 71 -12.31 -0.45 -3.74
CA ALA A 71 -12.19 -0.96 -5.10
C ALA A 71 -13.28 -2.00 -5.38
N ASP A 72 -13.81 -1.99 -6.59
CA ASP A 72 -14.83 -2.95 -7.04
C ASP A 72 -14.28 -4.37 -7.27
N SER A 73 -12.95 -4.56 -7.17
CA SER A 73 -12.26 -5.82 -7.47
C SER A 73 -11.10 -6.07 -6.51
N GLU A 74 -11.04 -7.29 -5.97
CA GLU A 74 -9.92 -7.76 -5.13
C GLU A 74 -8.57 -7.88 -5.88
N VAL A 75 -8.56 -7.80 -7.21
CA VAL A 75 -7.39 -7.99 -8.08
C VAL A 75 -6.90 -6.67 -8.67
N GLY A 76 -7.41 -5.55 -8.20
CA GLY A 76 -7.06 -4.21 -8.66
C GLY A 76 -5.64 -3.77 -8.29
N VAL A 77 -5.22 -2.64 -8.86
CA VAL A 77 -3.95 -1.97 -8.50
C VAL A 77 -4.08 -1.06 -7.28
N TYR A 78 -5.29 -0.84 -6.81
CA TYR A 78 -5.62 -0.04 -5.63
C TYR A 78 -6.71 -0.74 -4.81
N ASP A 79 -6.77 -0.42 -3.52
CA ASP A 79 -7.76 -0.95 -2.57
C ASP A 79 -8.89 0.03 -2.33
N PHE A 80 -8.63 1.34 -2.44
CA PHE A 80 -9.67 2.37 -2.40
C PHE A 80 -9.28 3.60 -3.23
N LYS A 81 -10.29 4.40 -3.56
CA LYS A 81 -10.14 5.70 -4.17
C LYS A 81 -10.81 6.78 -3.30
N PHE A 82 -10.27 7.98 -3.34
CA PHE A 82 -10.74 9.07 -2.50
C PHE A 82 -10.73 10.40 -3.22
N ARG A 83 -11.50 11.31 -2.66
CA ARG A 83 -11.53 12.72 -3.03
C ARG A 83 -11.54 13.58 -1.78
N TYR A 84 -10.85 14.70 -1.80
CA TYR A 84 -10.98 15.72 -0.78
C TYR A 84 -10.75 17.10 -1.38
N ASP A 85 -11.40 18.12 -0.75
CA ASP A 85 -11.23 19.54 -1.08
C ASP A 85 -11.52 19.88 -2.55
N GLY A 86 -12.52 19.20 -3.15
CA GLY A 86 -12.90 19.35 -4.54
C GLY A 86 -11.88 18.88 -5.58
N ASN A 87 -10.81 18.21 -5.13
CA ASN A 87 -9.74 17.71 -5.99
C ASN A 87 -10.19 16.53 -6.87
N LYS A 88 -9.34 16.19 -7.84
CA LYS A 88 -9.53 14.98 -8.64
C LYS A 88 -9.45 13.73 -7.77
N GLU A 89 -10.05 12.66 -8.25
CA GLU A 89 -9.97 11.34 -7.64
C GLU A 89 -8.53 10.84 -7.60
N SER A 90 -8.11 10.33 -6.45
CA SER A 90 -6.81 9.72 -6.21
C SER A 90 -6.98 8.32 -5.63
N TYR A 91 -5.98 7.47 -5.78
CA TYR A 91 -6.05 6.03 -5.56
C TYR A 91 -5.02 5.58 -4.54
N VAL A 92 -5.34 4.57 -3.75
CA VAL A 92 -4.45 4.05 -2.72
C VAL A 92 -4.41 2.53 -2.75
N ASN A 93 -3.19 2.00 -2.74
CA ASN A 93 -2.89 0.59 -2.48
C ASN A 93 -2.43 0.46 -1.03
N ILE A 94 -3.12 -0.36 -0.25
CA ILE A 94 -2.79 -0.61 1.15
C ILE A 94 -1.70 -1.69 1.23
N LYS A 95 -0.73 -1.46 2.11
CA LYS A 95 0.29 -2.44 2.47
C LYS A 95 0.45 -2.49 3.97
N SER A 96 0.78 -3.65 4.51
CA SER A 96 1.18 -3.79 5.91
C SER A 96 2.66 -4.17 6.02
N SER A 97 3.31 -3.67 7.06
CA SER A 97 4.73 -3.92 7.33
C SER A 97 4.92 -4.12 8.83
N VAL A 98 5.64 -5.17 9.21
CA VAL A 98 5.89 -5.46 10.64
C VAL A 98 6.98 -4.55 11.17
N LYS A 99 6.74 -3.91 12.33
CA LYS A 99 7.72 -3.08 13.05
C LYS A 99 9.00 -3.86 13.34
N GLY A 100 10.15 -3.29 12.98
CA GLY A 100 11.44 -3.97 13.14
C GLY A 100 11.66 -5.18 12.21
N GLY A 101 10.77 -5.40 11.23
CA GLY A 101 10.94 -6.40 10.21
C GLY A 101 12.10 -6.11 9.25
N ARG A 102 12.52 -7.11 8.49
CA ARG A 102 13.58 -6.94 7.48
C ARG A 102 13.11 -6.02 6.37
N THR A 103 14.02 -5.16 5.88
CA THR A 103 13.81 -4.37 4.67
C THR A 103 14.07 -5.26 3.47
N ASN A 104 13.04 -5.90 2.95
CA ASN A 104 13.10 -6.70 1.72
C ASN A 104 12.46 -5.89 0.57
N LYS A 105 12.63 -6.39 -0.65
CA LYS A 105 11.79 -5.94 -1.76
C LYS A 105 10.39 -6.51 -1.57
N ASP A 106 9.43 -5.62 -1.37
CA ASP A 106 8.02 -5.99 -1.22
C ASP A 106 7.31 -5.86 -2.57
N ASP A 107 6.31 -6.69 -2.81
CA ASP A 107 5.45 -6.61 -3.98
C ASP A 107 4.52 -5.39 -3.87
N ILE A 108 4.62 -4.49 -4.82
CA ILE A 108 3.75 -3.30 -4.88
C ILE A 108 2.44 -3.65 -5.60
N SER A 109 2.55 -4.08 -6.86
CA SER A 109 1.41 -4.54 -7.67
C SER A 109 1.92 -5.25 -8.92
N LYS A 110 1.05 -5.92 -9.68
CA LYS A 110 1.40 -6.44 -11.01
C LYS A 110 1.77 -5.30 -11.95
N ALA A 111 2.93 -5.40 -12.61
CA ALA A 111 3.42 -4.35 -13.50
C ALA A 111 2.45 -4.10 -14.67
N VAL A 112 1.90 -5.15 -15.27
CA VAL A 112 0.91 -5.03 -16.37
C VAL A 112 -0.32 -4.26 -15.89
N GLY A 113 -0.89 -4.61 -14.72
CA GLY A 113 -2.04 -3.89 -14.20
C GLY A 113 -1.77 -2.41 -13.90
N LEU A 114 -0.55 -2.07 -13.42
CA LEU A 114 -0.14 -0.67 -13.24
C LEU A 114 0.02 0.07 -14.57
N ILE A 115 0.56 -0.60 -15.60
CA ILE A 115 0.69 -0.04 -16.94
C ILE A 115 -0.70 0.28 -17.51
N ASP A 116 -1.62 -0.67 -17.46
CA ASP A 116 -3.01 -0.49 -17.92
C ASP A 116 -3.70 0.65 -17.14
N PHE A 117 -3.55 0.66 -15.81
CA PHE A 117 -4.10 1.71 -14.95
C PHE A 117 -3.64 3.12 -15.37
N TYR A 118 -2.33 3.31 -15.62
CA TYR A 118 -1.80 4.61 -16.02
C TYR A 118 -2.09 4.97 -17.49
N HIS A 119 -2.36 4.01 -18.36
CA HIS A 119 -2.90 4.26 -19.70
C HIS A 119 -4.32 4.80 -19.62
N ASP A 120 -5.16 4.18 -18.81
CA ASP A 120 -6.55 4.59 -18.62
C ASP A 120 -6.68 5.89 -17.82
N ASN A 121 -5.72 6.14 -16.91
CA ASN A 121 -5.71 7.25 -15.97
C ASN A 121 -4.36 8.01 -15.99
N PRO A 122 -4.00 8.70 -17.09
CA PRO A 122 -2.64 9.21 -17.32
C PRO A 122 -2.18 10.29 -16.33
N ASN A 123 -3.09 10.92 -15.62
CA ASN A 123 -2.81 11.98 -14.64
C ASN A 123 -3.25 11.59 -13.21
N ALA A 124 -3.54 10.33 -12.96
CA ALA A 124 -3.98 9.88 -11.65
C ALA A 124 -2.84 9.82 -10.65
N ASN A 125 -3.10 10.26 -9.43
CA ASN A 125 -2.23 10.02 -8.29
C ASN A 125 -2.57 8.64 -7.71
N LEU A 126 -1.59 7.74 -7.71
CA LEU A 126 -1.66 6.46 -7.01
C LEU A 126 -0.64 6.45 -5.88
N TYR A 127 -1.09 6.10 -4.68
CA TYR A 127 -0.26 6.04 -3.48
C TYR A 127 -0.16 4.62 -2.95
N VAL A 128 0.98 4.29 -2.36
CA VAL A 128 1.13 3.13 -1.50
C VAL A 128 1.03 3.63 -0.06
N ALA A 129 -0.01 3.20 0.67
CA ALA A 129 -0.18 3.47 2.08
C ALA A 129 0.29 2.27 2.89
N THR A 130 1.42 2.40 3.56
CA THR A 130 2.01 1.32 4.35
C THR A 130 1.70 1.50 5.82
N PHE A 131 0.92 0.58 6.38
CA PHE A 131 0.62 0.53 7.79
C PHE A 131 1.66 -0.32 8.52
N VAL A 132 2.40 0.32 9.41
CA VAL A 132 3.37 -0.36 10.28
C VAL A 132 2.61 -0.96 11.44
N ILE A 133 2.71 -2.28 11.60
CA ILE A 133 1.99 -3.05 12.62
C ILE A 133 2.94 -3.69 13.61
N SER A 134 2.49 -3.88 14.83
CA SER A 134 3.17 -4.64 15.87
C SER A 134 2.29 -5.76 16.40
N PHE A 135 2.91 -6.85 16.86
CA PHE A 135 2.22 -7.99 17.46
C PHE A 135 2.40 -7.93 18.97
N LYS A 136 1.29 -7.80 19.70
CA LYS A 136 1.27 -7.69 21.16
C LYS A 136 1.06 -9.04 21.83
N ASP A 137 1.50 -9.17 23.07
CA ASP A 137 1.44 -10.44 23.83
C ASP A 137 0.02 -10.87 24.21
N ASP A 138 -0.93 -9.93 24.19
CA ASP A 138 -2.34 -10.18 24.42
C ASP A 138 -3.11 -10.67 23.17
N MET A 139 -2.39 -10.94 22.09
CA MET A 139 -2.91 -11.38 20.78
C MET A 139 -3.67 -10.28 20.01
N THR A 140 -3.37 -9.03 20.30
CA THR A 140 -3.81 -7.89 19.49
C THR A 140 -2.72 -7.46 18.50
N ILE A 141 -3.11 -6.70 17.48
CA ILE A 141 -2.22 -6.03 16.55
C ILE A 141 -2.31 -4.53 16.81
N GLY A 142 -1.17 -3.92 17.15
CA GLY A 142 -1.05 -2.48 17.23
C GLY A 142 -0.82 -1.86 15.85
N LEU A 143 -1.57 -0.79 15.53
CA LEU A 143 -1.34 0.05 14.37
C LEU A 143 -0.42 1.21 14.77
N GLU A 144 0.85 1.14 14.40
CA GLU A 144 1.89 2.06 14.90
C GLU A 144 1.91 3.41 14.15
N LYS A 145 1.91 3.33 12.83
CA LYS A 145 1.89 4.49 11.93
C LYS A 145 1.52 4.08 10.51
N CYS A 146 1.07 5.06 9.71
CA CYS A 146 0.95 4.94 8.27
C CYS A 146 2.00 5.82 7.59
N ILE A 147 2.64 5.30 6.54
CA ILE A 147 3.54 6.02 5.64
C ILE A 147 2.90 6.02 4.27
N VAL A 148 2.70 7.19 3.68
CA VAL A 148 2.13 7.33 2.33
C VAL A 148 3.23 7.70 1.35
N PHE A 149 3.34 6.91 0.27
CA PHE A 149 4.36 7.08 -0.76
C PHE A 149 3.72 7.11 -2.14
N PRO A 150 3.96 8.14 -2.97
CA PRO A 150 3.46 8.16 -4.34
C PRO A 150 4.11 7.04 -5.16
N THR A 151 3.31 6.20 -5.80
CA THR A 151 3.82 5.06 -6.58
C THR A 151 4.77 5.51 -7.69
N ALA A 152 4.47 6.64 -8.34
CA ALA A 152 5.34 7.21 -9.37
C ALA A 152 6.72 7.65 -8.87
N TRP A 153 6.92 7.80 -7.56
CA TRP A 153 8.20 8.23 -6.99
C TRP A 153 9.11 7.09 -6.54
N ILE A 154 8.69 5.82 -6.73
CA ILE A 154 9.50 4.64 -6.38
C ILE A 154 10.83 4.68 -7.14
N PRO A 155 12.00 4.76 -6.45
CA PRO A 155 13.28 4.95 -7.13
C PRO A 155 13.81 3.66 -7.78
N ASP A 156 13.56 2.50 -7.15
CA ASP A 156 14.07 1.20 -7.55
C ASP A 156 13.00 0.41 -8.34
N VAL A 157 12.65 0.92 -9.54
CA VAL A 157 11.66 0.26 -10.41
C VAL A 157 12.24 -1.07 -10.92
N TYR A 158 11.72 -2.17 -10.36
CA TYR A 158 12.13 -3.53 -10.73
C TYR A 158 10.92 -4.44 -10.88
N VAL A 159 10.77 -5.06 -12.03
CA VAL A 159 9.75 -6.07 -12.30
C VAL A 159 10.34 -7.46 -12.17
N ASN A 160 9.78 -8.28 -11.27
CA ASN A 160 10.29 -9.61 -11.01
C ASN A 160 9.67 -10.66 -11.95
N PRO A 161 10.44 -11.22 -12.92
CA PRO A 161 9.92 -12.20 -13.88
C PRO A 161 9.51 -13.52 -13.23
N SER A 162 10.10 -13.86 -12.08
CA SER A 162 9.86 -15.11 -11.35
C SER A 162 8.73 -14.99 -10.32
N ASN A 163 8.19 -13.78 -10.11
CA ASN A 163 7.08 -13.52 -9.20
C ASN A 163 5.94 -12.81 -9.92
N ASN A 164 5.33 -13.51 -10.87
CA ASN A 164 4.16 -13.08 -11.65
C ASN A 164 4.26 -11.70 -12.31
N GLY A 165 5.49 -11.17 -12.54
CA GLY A 165 5.68 -9.84 -13.10
C GLY A 165 5.29 -8.71 -12.15
N ASN A 166 5.43 -8.92 -10.84
CA ASN A 166 5.18 -7.87 -9.87
C ASN A 166 6.28 -6.80 -9.89
N LEU A 167 5.86 -5.52 -9.86
CA LEU A 167 6.73 -4.42 -9.47
C LEU A 167 7.13 -4.63 -8.02
N GLN A 168 8.41 -4.65 -7.74
CA GLN A 168 8.99 -4.79 -6.41
C GLN A 168 9.86 -3.59 -6.06
N SER A 169 9.79 -3.15 -4.80
CA SER A 169 10.63 -2.08 -4.27
C SER A 169 11.00 -2.35 -2.80
N SER A 170 12.20 -1.97 -2.43
CA SER A 170 12.63 -1.88 -1.04
C SER A 170 12.59 -0.43 -0.50
N LYS A 171 12.32 0.55 -1.39
CA LYS A 171 12.44 1.98 -1.13
C LYS A 171 11.10 2.73 -1.08
N TYR A 172 9.99 2.07 -1.28
CA TYR A 172 8.64 2.67 -1.30
C TYR A 172 8.13 3.18 0.08
N LYS A 173 8.99 3.18 1.10
CA LYS A 173 8.76 3.76 2.44
C LYS A 173 9.79 4.85 2.79
N ASP A 174 10.76 5.09 1.91
CA ASP A 174 11.86 6.02 2.12
C ASP A 174 11.68 7.29 1.27
N LEU A 175 11.00 8.28 1.83
CA LEU A 175 10.72 9.54 1.13
C LEU A 175 12.00 10.35 0.83
N ALA A 176 13.09 10.14 1.60
CA ALA A 176 14.36 10.82 1.33
C ALA A 176 15.02 10.32 0.05
N GLY A 177 14.82 9.03 -0.28
CA GLY A 177 15.31 8.44 -1.52
C GLY A 177 14.34 8.55 -2.71
N ALA A 178 13.19 9.21 -2.56
CA ALA A 178 12.18 9.29 -3.60
C ALA A 178 12.66 10.05 -4.84
N ILE A 179 12.37 9.53 -6.03
CA ILE A 179 12.58 10.23 -7.30
C ILE A 179 11.25 10.81 -7.75
N ARG A 180 11.12 12.14 -7.70
CA ARG A 180 9.88 12.85 -8.05
C ARG A 180 9.63 12.81 -9.55
N ARG A 181 8.84 11.84 -9.99
CA ARG A 181 8.38 11.64 -11.37
C ARG A 181 6.90 12.01 -11.50
N THR A 182 6.52 12.40 -12.68
CA THR A 182 5.10 12.39 -13.10
C THR A 182 4.62 10.95 -13.33
N PRO A 183 3.30 10.69 -13.33
CA PRO A 183 2.76 9.39 -13.72
C PRO A 183 3.25 8.89 -15.08
N GLN A 184 3.40 9.78 -16.06
CA GLN A 184 3.86 9.44 -17.42
C GLN A 184 5.34 9.04 -17.46
N GLU A 185 6.21 9.75 -16.73
CA GLU A 185 7.64 9.38 -16.60
C GLU A 185 7.78 8.03 -15.88
N PHE A 186 6.97 7.79 -14.86
CA PHE A 186 6.96 6.50 -14.16
C PHE A 186 6.46 5.38 -15.07
N LEU A 187 5.37 5.61 -15.83
CA LEU A 187 4.84 4.64 -16.79
C LEU A 187 5.91 4.20 -17.79
N LYS A 188 6.69 5.14 -18.34
CA LYS A 188 7.79 4.83 -19.23
C LYS A 188 8.82 3.90 -18.56
N CYS A 189 9.30 4.25 -17.38
CA CYS A 189 10.26 3.42 -16.64
C CYS A 189 9.71 2.02 -16.31
N LEU A 190 8.41 1.94 -15.96
CA LEU A 190 7.76 0.69 -15.63
C LEU A 190 7.58 -0.21 -16.86
N THR A 191 7.23 0.37 -18.00
CA THR A 191 7.11 -0.37 -19.27
C THR A 191 8.45 -0.97 -19.69
N GLU A 192 9.52 -0.17 -19.65
CA GLU A 192 10.89 -0.64 -19.95
C GLU A 192 11.30 -1.79 -18.99
N ALA A 193 11.03 -1.65 -17.69
CA ALA A 193 11.36 -2.68 -16.72
C ALA A 193 10.53 -3.96 -16.92
N ASN A 194 9.27 -3.84 -17.36
CA ASN A 194 8.41 -4.98 -17.65
C ASN A 194 8.87 -5.72 -18.93
N GLU A 195 9.26 -5.02 -19.97
CA GLU A 195 9.82 -5.61 -21.19
C GLU A 195 11.08 -6.44 -20.89
N VAL A 196 12.01 -5.88 -20.11
CA VAL A 196 13.20 -6.61 -19.63
C VAL A 196 12.85 -7.87 -18.84
N ALA A 197 11.80 -7.81 -18.02
CA ALA A 197 11.34 -8.96 -17.24
C ALA A 197 10.73 -10.05 -18.15
N LEU A 198 9.96 -9.66 -19.16
CA LEU A 198 9.36 -10.59 -20.13
C LEU A 198 10.44 -11.30 -20.97
N GLU A 199 11.46 -10.59 -21.42
CA GLU A 199 12.59 -11.19 -22.14
C GLU A 199 13.35 -12.21 -21.30
N LYS A 200 13.60 -11.90 -20.01
CA LYS A 200 14.23 -12.84 -19.07
C LYS A 200 13.39 -14.09 -18.82
N LYS A 201 12.06 -13.97 -18.86
CA LYS A 201 11.16 -15.11 -18.72
C LYS A 201 11.16 -16.02 -19.92
N LYS A 202 11.33 -15.49 -21.15
CA LYS A 202 11.41 -16.26 -22.38
C LYS A 202 12.70 -17.08 -22.52
N LYS A 203 13.78 -16.66 -21.85
CA LYS A 203 15.11 -17.30 -21.88
C LYS A 203 15.31 -18.43 -20.85
N LYS A 204 14.31 -18.65 -20.00
CA LYS A 204 14.25 -19.77 -19.03
C LYS A 204 13.33 -20.86 -19.52
#